data_9764d115c4f323ebc635dcc266244d48
#
_entry.id   9764d115c4f323ebc635dcc266244d48
#
_cell.length_a   1.000
_cell.length_b   1.000
_cell.length_c   1.000
_cell.angle_alpha   90.00
_cell.angle_beta   90.00
_cell.angle_gamma   90.00
#
_symmetry.space_group_name_H-M   'P 1'
#
loop_
_entity.id
_entity.type
_entity.pdbx_description
1 polymer ?
#
loop_
_entity_poly.entity_id
_entity_poly.type
_entity_poly.pdbx_seq_one_letter_code
_entity_poly.pdbx_strand_id
1 'polypeptide(L)'
;MCAVKRFVALVVVLAALWAIMPGPADAQQGFTSVRPGGRGGTWEFYLPLVYADDARISGQGGASVDINGDFGFGFGFGYNINDNFQLNGLFTWNSRSYDATVVTDIGTTQRYSNYMDTSSMALNAVYYFLNGDITPFVSGGVGITYVDTNVQTGPATGSCWYDPWWGYVCSSYVPTKTENDVNYSAGVGVRYDLNRQFGLQGSYNKTWIDFGKASSTPDFDTWRLDFIFRM
;
A
#
# COMPACT_ATOMS: atom_id res chain seq x y z
N MET A 1 10.18 13.90 6.77
CA MET A 1 9.06 13.49 7.64
C MET A 1 7.92 14.52 7.78
N CYS A 2 8.18 15.83 7.82
CA CYS A 2 7.10 16.83 8.01
C CYS A 2 6.16 17.02 6.78
N ALA A 3 6.66 16.85 5.56
CA ALA A 3 5.88 17.07 4.33
C ALA A 3 4.83 15.98 4.07
N VAL A 4 5.18 14.71 4.32
CA VAL A 4 4.26 13.57 4.11
C VAL A 4 3.08 13.62 5.08
N LYS A 5 3.32 13.94 6.35
CA LYS A 5 2.24 14.11 7.35
C LYS A 5 1.26 15.23 6.98
N ARG A 6 1.76 16.31 6.38
CA ARG A 6 0.92 17.42 5.90
C ARG A 6 0.11 17.04 4.65
N PHE A 7 0.69 16.22 3.77
CA PHE A 7 0.00 15.75 2.56
C PHE A 7 -1.14 14.78 2.91
N VAL A 8 -0.90 13.83 3.82
CA VAL A 8 -1.93 12.91 4.33
C VAL A 8 -3.07 13.66 5.00
N ALA A 9 -2.75 14.65 5.86
CA ALA A 9 -3.77 15.47 6.50
C ALA A 9 -4.61 16.24 5.46
N LEU A 10 -3.98 16.74 4.39
CA LEU A 10 -4.68 17.48 3.31
C LEU A 10 -5.62 16.57 2.52
N VAL A 11 -5.20 15.34 2.20
CA VAL A 11 -6.04 14.37 1.47
C VAL A 11 -7.23 13.92 2.32
N VAL A 12 -7.03 13.68 3.62
CA VAL A 12 -8.11 13.32 4.54
C VAL A 12 -9.10 14.48 4.70
N VAL A 13 -8.62 15.72 4.80
CA VAL A 13 -9.47 16.92 4.88
C VAL A 13 -10.24 17.14 3.57
N LEU A 14 -9.62 16.94 2.42
CA LEU A 14 -10.28 17.05 1.12
C LEU A 14 -11.34 15.95 0.93
N ALA A 15 -11.07 14.73 1.33
CA ALA A 15 -12.05 13.64 1.30
C ALA A 15 -13.24 13.91 2.26
N ALA A 16 -12.97 14.46 3.45
CA ALA A 16 -14.00 14.85 4.39
C ALA A 16 -14.84 16.04 3.88
N LEU A 17 -14.24 17.00 3.19
CA LEU A 17 -14.94 18.13 2.56
C LEU A 17 -15.84 17.69 1.40
N TRP A 18 -15.43 16.69 0.63
CA TRP A 18 -16.26 16.10 -0.43
C TRP A 18 -17.47 15.33 0.13
N ALA A 19 -17.33 14.71 1.29
CA ALA A 19 -18.42 14.03 1.98
C ALA A 19 -19.49 15.00 2.56
N ILE A 20 -19.15 16.28 2.72
CA ILE A 20 -20.04 17.33 3.25
C ILE A 20 -20.75 18.11 2.13
N MET A 21 -20.32 17.98 0.87
CA MET A 21 -21.01 18.63 -0.24
C MET A 21 -22.42 18.04 -0.39
N PRO A 22 -23.48 18.85 -0.30
CA PRO A 22 -24.83 18.38 -0.57
C PRO A 22 -24.88 17.94 -2.04
N GLY A 23 -25.02 16.64 -2.25
CA GLY A 23 -25.31 16.09 -3.57
C GLY A 23 -26.63 16.65 -4.10
N PRO A 24 -26.89 16.55 -5.42
CA PRO A 24 -28.16 16.95 -6.00
C PRO A 24 -29.31 16.29 -5.24
N ALA A 25 -30.46 16.95 -5.20
CA ALA A 25 -31.61 16.71 -4.30
C ALA A 25 -32.23 15.30 -4.29
N ASP A 26 -31.65 14.32 -4.97
CA ASP A 26 -32.02 12.90 -4.90
C ASP A 26 -31.48 12.17 -3.64
N ALA A 27 -30.72 12.82 -2.78
CA ALA A 27 -30.11 12.26 -1.57
C ALA A 27 -31.10 12.00 -0.43
N GLN A 28 -32.39 12.26 -0.58
CA GLN A 28 -33.43 12.00 0.43
C GLN A 28 -34.12 10.64 0.32
N GLN A 29 -33.66 9.75 -0.53
CA GLN A 29 -34.10 8.35 -0.41
C GLN A 29 -33.30 7.69 0.71
N GLY A 30 -34.00 7.49 1.83
CA GLY A 30 -33.49 6.87 3.04
C GLY A 30 -32.67 5.61 2.76
N PHE A 31 -31.82 5.20 3.71
CA PHE A 31 -31.02 3.97 3.72
C PHE A 31 -31.84 2.78 3.17
N THR A 32 -31.97 2.73 1.85
CA THR A 32 -32.57 1.58 1.17
C THR A 32 -31.45 0.56 1.05
N SER A 33 -31.66 -0.60 1.64
CA SER A 33 -30.84 -1.78 1.46
C SER A 33 -30.36 -1.88 0.01
N VAL A 34 -29.04 -1.98 -0.17
CA VAL A 34 -28.47 -2.25 -1.50
C VAL A 34 -29.18 -3.48 -2.05
N ARG A 35 -29.83 -3.37 -3.20
CA ARG A 35 -30.45 -4.55 -3.82
C ARG A 35 -29.35 -5.58 -4.05
N PRO A 36 -29.54 -6.85 -3.63
CA PRO A 36 -28.64 -7.92 -4.02
C PRO A 36 -28.50 -7.92 -5.55
N GLY A 37 -27.27 -7.94 -6.06
CA GLY A 37 -27.02 -8.01 -7.51
C GLY A 37 -26.88 -6.67 -8.22
N GLY A 38 -26.35 -5.64 -7.60
CA GLY A 38 -26.23 -4.30 -8.18
C GLY A 38 -24.81 -3.80 -8.43
N ARG A 39 -23.78 -4.65 -8.36
CA ARG A 39 -22.36 -4.25 -8.55
C ARG A 39 -21.90 -4.40 -10.00
N GLY A 40 -22.45 -5.37 -10.73
CA GLY A 40 -22.01 -5.68 -12.09
C GLY A 40 -22.05 -4.48 -13.02
N GLY A 41 -20.98 -4.27 -13.80
CA GLY A 41 -20.83 -3.18 -14.75
C GLY A 41 -20.49 -1.83 -14.17
N THR A 42 -20.10 -1.75 -12.88
CA THR A 42 -19.76 -0.48 -12.20
C THR A 42 -18.26 -0.33 -11.97
N TRP A 43 -17.79 0.92 -12.01
CA TRP A 43 -16.44 1.30 -11.61
C TRP A 43 -16.42 1.65 -10.14
N GLU A 44 -15.30 1.36 -9.50
CA GLU A 44 -15.06 1.67 -8.09
C GLU A 44 -13.69 2.30 -7.92
N PHE A 45 -13.64 3.31 -7.06
CA PHE A 45 -12.40 3.93 -6.60
C PHE A 45 -12.13 3.48 -5.16
N TYR A 46 -10.87 3.17 -4.87
CA TYR A 46 -10.41 2.65 -3.58
C TYR A 46 -9.43 3.60 -2.92
N LEU A 47 -9.60 3.80 -1.61
CA LEU A 47 -8.63 4.43 -0.73
C LEU A 47 -8.22 3.40 0.34
N PRO A 48 -7.20 2.58 0.09
CA PRO A 48 -6.70 1.62 1.05
C PRO A 48 -5.88 2.27 2.17
N LEU A 49 -6.18 1.89 3.41
CA LEU A 49 -5.31 2.00 4.56
C LEU A 49 -4.70 0.62 4.80
N VAL A 50 -3.38 0.53 4.74
CA VAL A 50 -2.64 -0.73 4.84
C VAL A 50 -1.85 -0.74 6.13
N TYR A 51 -1.94 -1.80 6.91
CA TYR A 51 -1.03 -2.09 8.01
C TYR A 51 -0.21 -3.33 7.62
N ALA A 52 1.11 -3.16 7.49
CA ALA A 52 2.03 -4.26 7.25
C ALA A 52 2.58 -4.75 8.58
N ASP A 53 2.50 -6.05 8.84
CA ASP A 53 3.01 -6.66 10.06
C ASP A 53 4.54 -6.66 10.09
N ASP A 54 5.10 -6.90 11.27
CA ASP A 54 6.53 -7.10 11.46
C ASP A 54 7.02 -8.28 10.62
N ALA A 55 8.21 -8.14 10.05
CA ALA A 55 8.82 -9.22 9.28
C ALA A 55 10.28 -9.39 9.67
N ARG A 56 10.74 -10.64 9.70
CA ARG A 56 12.14 -10.97 9.94
C ARG A 56 12.72 -11.75 8.78
N ILE A 57 13.80 -11.24 8.22
CA ILE A 57 14.55 -11.88 7.15
C ILE A 57 15.89 -12.32 7.72
N SER A 58 16.19 -13.62 7.63
CA SER A 58 17.47 -14.17 8.06
C SER A 58 18.37 -14.38 6.85
N GLY A 59 19.60 -13.90 6.94
CA GLY A 59 20.62 -14.02 5.91
C GLY A 59 21.67 -15.06 6.28
N GLN A 60 22.68 -15.22 5.43
CA GLN A 60 23.82 -16.09 5.67
C GLN A 60 24.75 -15.50 6.76
N GLY A 61 25.48 -16.35 7.47
CA GLY A 61 26.48 -15.93 8.45
C GLY A 61 25.92 -15.31 9.75
N GLY A 62 24.62 -15.51 10.06
CA GLY A 62 23.98 -14.96 11.24
C GLY A 62 23.49 -13.51 11.08
N ALA A 63 23.53 -12.95 9.86
CA ALA A 63 22.91 -11.67 9.55
C ALA A 63 21.38 -11.78 9.61
N SER A 64 20.72 -10.75 10.10
CA SER A 64 19.25 -10.66 10.10
C SER A 64 18.79 -9.22 9.93
N VAL A 65 17.60 -9.08 9.37
CA VAL A 65 16.89 -7.81 9.25
C VAL A 65 15.52 -7.97 9.91
N ASP A 66 15.27 -7.16 10.93
CA ASP A 66 13.98 -7.06 11.59
C ASP A 66 13.28 -5.80 11.06
N ILE A 67 12.16 -6.00 10.36
CA ILE A 67 11.36 -4.93 9.75
C ILE A 67 10.16 -4.71 10.64
N ASN A 68 9.99 -3.51 11.15
CA ASN A 68 8.87 -3.16 12.02
C ASN A 68 7.60 -2.92 11.20
N GLY A 69 6.46 -3.33 11.77
CA GLY A 69 5.15 -3.05 11.18
C GLY A 69 4.85 -1.56 11.18
N ASP A 70 4.19 -1.09 10.12
CA ASP A 70 3.76 0.31 10.04
C ASP A 70 2.57 0.46 9.08
N PHE A 71 1.93 1.64 9.16
CA PHE A 71 0.82 2.00 8.31
C PHE A 71 1.29 2.55 6.97
N GLY A 72 0.55 2.17 5.93
CA GLY A 72 0.66 2.71 4.59
C GLY A 72 -0.70 3.12 4.07
N PHE A 73 -0.71 3.75 2.93
CA PHE A 73 -1.92 4.18 2.23
C PHE A 73 -1.76 4.00 0.73
N GLY A 74 -2.84 4.19 0.01
CA GLY A 74 -2.79 4.08 -1.44
C GLY A 74 -4.06 4.58 -2.10
N PHE A 75 -4.17 4.25 -3.36
CA PHE A 75 -5.40 4.40 -4.13
C PHE A 75 -5.52 3.26 -5.14
N GLY A 76 -6.71 3.08 -5.67
CA GLY A 76 -6.94 2.09 -6.70
C GLY A 76 -8.23 2.29 -7.44
N PHE A 77 -8.36 1.56 -8.54
CA PHE A 77 -9.56 1.51 -9.35
C PHE A 77 -9.93 0.06 -9.62
N GLY A 78 -11.21 -0.23 -9.56
CA GLY A 78 -11.75 -1.55 -9.85
C GLY A 78 -12.92 -1.48 -10.81
N TYR A 79 -13.10 -2.54 -11.56
CA TYR A 79 -14.23 -2.75 -12.43
C TYR A 79 -14.93 -4.06 -12.07
N ASN A 80 -16.20 -3.97 -11.71
CA ASN A 80 -17.05 -5.11 -11.43
C ASN A 80 -17.54 -5.71 -12.74
N ILE A 81 -16.96 -6.82 -13.19
CA ILE A 81 -17.38 -7.52 -14.43
C ILE A 81 -18.80 -8.05 -14.25
N ASN A 82 -19.08 -8.58 -13.08
CA ASN A 82 -20.42 -8.99 -12.64
C ASN A 82 -20.52 -8.83 -11.12
N ASP A 83 -21.61 -9.29 -10.52
CA ASP A 83 -21.85 -9.15 -9.08
C ASP A 83 -20.87 -9.94 -8.20
N ASN A 84 -20.25 -10.96 -8.74
CA ASN A 84 -19.33 -11.85 -8.03
C ASN A 84 -17.87 -11.66 -8.41
N PHE A 85 -17.55 -11.05 -9.54
CA PHE A 85 -16.17 -10.97 -10.02
C PHE A 85 -15.76 -9.54 -10.36
N GLN A 86 -14.63 -9.13 -9.80
CA GLN A 86 -14.05 -7.81 -10.00
C GLN A 86 -12.56 -7.92 -10.35
N LEU A 87 -12.10 -7.02 -11.19
CA LEU A 87 -10.68 -6.73 -11.40
C LEU A 87 -10.36 -5.37 -10.81
N ASN A 88 -9.28 -5.25 -10.03
CA ASN A 88 -8.83 -3.96 -9.53
C ASN A 88 -7.31 -3.79 -9.64
N GLY A 89 -6.90 -2.56 -9.91
CA GLY A 89 -5.53 -2.09 -9.82
C GLY A 89 -5.36 -1.26 -8.56
N LEU A 90 -4.37 -1.59 -7.75
CA LEU A 90 -4.04 -0.89 -6.52
C LEU A 90 -2.62 -0.36 -6.57
N PHE A 91 -2.45 0.85 -6.07
CA PHE A 91 -1.16 1.46 -5.82
C PHE A 91 -1.06 1.81 -4.33
N THR A 92 -0.02 1.32 -3.66
CA THR A 92 0.16 1.50 -2.22
C THR A 92 1.57 1.98 -1.89
N TRP A 93 1.67 2.78 -0.83
CA TRP A 93 2.94 3.27 -0.26
C TRP A 93 3.00 2.94 1.21
N ASN A 94 4.18 2.56 1.64
CA ASN A 94 4.47 2.28 3.03
C ASN A 94 5.92 2.65 3.33
N SER A 95 6.17 3.28 4.48
CA SER A 95 7.53 3.60 4.95
C SER A 95 7.71 2.94 6.31
N ARG A 96 8.67 2.03 6.42
CA ARG A 96 8.91 1.21 7.62
C ARG A 96 10.31 1.36 8.13
N SER A 97 10.48 1.37 9.46
CA SER A 97 11.81 1.23 10.07
C SER A 97 12.26 -0.22 10.06
N TYR A 98 13.56 -0.43 9.92
CA TYR A 98 14.15 -1.74 10.06
C TYR A 98 15.46 -1.68 10.84
N ASP A 99 15.78 -2.79 11.52
CA ASP A 99 17.02 -3.01 12.24
C ASP A 99 17.80 -4.14 11.59
N ALA A 100 18.93 -3.82 10.98
CA ALA A 100 19.81 -4.81 10.37
C ALA A 100 20.91 -5.20 11.35
N THR A 101 21.08 -6.50 11.57
CA THR A 101 22.18 -7.09 12.32
C THR A 101 23.15 -7.72 11.35
N VAL A 102 24.37 -7.22 11.28
CA VAL A 102 25.43 -7.69 10.40
C VAL A 102 26.57 -8.31 11.24
N VAL A 103 26.98 -9.50 10.88
CA VAL A 103 28.15 -10.16 11.48
C VAL A 103 29.35 -9.94 10.57
N THR A 104 30.37 -9.26 11.07
CA THR A 104 31.62 -9.03 10.31
C THR A 104 32.49 -10.27 10.29
N ASP A 105 33.41 -10.36 9.33
CA ASP A 105 34.34 -11.49 9.17
C ASP A 105 35.20 -11.79 10.42
N ILE A 106 35.35 -10.79 11.31
CA ILE A 106 36.05 -10.90 12.58
C ILE A 106 35.12 -11.30 13.74
N GLY A 107 33.86 -11.66 13.45
CA GLY A 107 32.88 -12.11 14.46
C GLY A 107 32.26 -10.98 15.29
N THR A 108 32.46 -9.71 14.92
CA THR A 108 31.84 -8.57 15.60
C THR A 108 30.44 -8.34 15.04
N THR A 109 29.46 -8.25 15.91
CA THR A 109 28.07 -7.93 15.55
C THR A 109 27.86 -6.41 15.52
N GLN A 110 27.37 -5.89 14.42
CA GLN A 110 26.98 -4.48 14.28
C GLN A 110 25.49 -4.38 13.99
N ARG A 111 24.83 -3.38 14.59
CA ARG A 111 23.42 -3.07 14.35
C ARG A 111 23.29 -1.72 13.66
N TYR A 112 22.43 -1.69 12.65
CA TYR A 112 22.09 -0.49 11.87
C TYR A 112 20.59 -0.35 11.84
N SER A 113 20.07 0.82 12.25
CA SER A 113 18.66 1.16 12.12
C SER A 113 18.50 2.14 10.98
N ASN A 114 17.54 1.87 10.07
CA ASN A 114 17.23 2.74 8.94
C ASN A 114 15.75 2.64 8.57
N TYR A 115 15.34 3.37 7.55
CA TYR A 115 13.98 3.35 6.99
C TYR A 115 14.01 2.74 5.59
N MET A 116 12.94 2.02 5.28
CA MET A 116 12.69 1.42 3.99
C MET A 116 11.37 1.95 3.44
N ASP A 117 11.43 2.54 2.25
CA ASP A 117 10.27 3.01 1.53
C ASP A 117 9.86 1.97 0.50
N THR A 118 8.60 1.58 0.55
CA THR A 118 8.04 0.56 -0.34
C THR A 118 6.88 1.15 -1.12
N SER A 119 6.90 1.00 -2.44
CA SER A 119 5.80 1.33 -3.33
C SER A 119 5.41 0.10 -4.12
N SER A 120 4.13 -0.27 -4.12
CA SER A 120 3.65 -1.43 -4.85
C SER A 120 2.52 -1.05 -5.80
N MET A 121 2.57 -1.62 -7.00
CA MET A 121 1.48 -1.58 -7.97
C MET A 121 1.05 -3.01 -8.26
N ALA A 122 -0.21 -3.34 -8.02
CA ALA A 122 -0.74 -4.69 -8.19
C ALA A 122 -2.06 -4.70 -8.94
N LEU A 123 -2.24 -5.70 -9.78
CA LEU A 123 -3.50 -6.06 -10.42
C LEU A 123 -4.07 -7.29 -9.70
N ASN A 124 -5.29 -7.17 -9.19
CA ASN A 124 -5.94 -8.21 -8.41
C ASN A 124 -7.27 -8.62 -9.05
N ALA A 125 -7.56 -9.92 -8.99
CA ALA A 125 -8.86 -10.50 -9.22
C ALA A 125 -9.52 -10.78 -7.87
N VAL A 126 -10.78 -10.37 -7.71
CA VAL A 126 -11.56 -10.54 -6.49
C VAL A 126 -12.80 -11.33 -6.81
N TYR A 127 -13.09 -12.36 -6.00
CA TYR A 127 -14.30 -13.14 -6.11
C TYR A 127 -15.14 -13.00 -4.84
N TYR A 128 -16.36 -12.49 -4.99
CA TYR A 128 -17.36 -12.29 -3.96
C TYR A 128 -18.30 -13.48 -3.90
N PHE A 129 -18.44 -14.11 -2.74
CA PHE A 129 -19.24 -15.33 -2.58
C PHE A 129 -20.75 -15.06 -2.53
N LEU A 130 -21.14 -13.87 -2.07
CA LEU A 130 -22.54 -13.50 -1.85
C LEU A 130 -22.89 -12.20 -2.59
N ASN A 131 -24.18 -12.01 -2.84
CA ASN A 131 -24.73 -10.80 -3.48
C ASN A 131 -25.54 -9.99 -2.45
N GLY A 132 -25.02 -9.81 -1.25
CA GLY A 132 -25.66 -9.05 -0.16
C GLY A 132 -24.83 -7.84 0.26
N ASP A 133 -25.34 -7.11 1.24
CA ASP A 133 -24.66 -5.92 1.81
C ASP A 133 -23.35 -6.32 2.50
N ILE A 134 -23.33 -7.50 3.14
CA ILE A 134 -22.13 -8.10 3.72
C ILE A 134 -21.71 -9.29 2.86
N THR A 135 -20.52 -9.23 2.33
CA THR A 135 -20.04 -10.21 1.35
C THR A 135 -18.61 -10.65 1.68
N PRO A 136 -18.38 -11.90 2.04
CA PRO A 136 -17.04 -12.47 2.11
C PRO A 136 -16.47 -12.60 0.71
N PHE A 137 -15.14 -12.47 0.59
CA PHE A 137 -14.45 -12.58 -0.67
C PHE A 137 -13.06 -13.20 -0.51
N VAL A 138 -12.52 -13.64 -1.63
CA VAL A 138 -11.12 -14.00 -1.81
C VAL A 138 -10.52 -13.15 -2.93
N SER A 139 -9.24 -12.88 -2.82
CA SER A 139 -8.50 -12.14 -3.84
C SER A 139 -7.18 -12.81 -4.16
N GLY A 140 -6.74 -12.62 -5.39
CA GLY A 140 -5.40 -13.01 -5.83
C GLY A 140 -4.89 -11.99 -6.82
N GLY A 141 -3.57 -11.70 -6.75
CA GLY A 141 -3.00 -10.66 -7.57
C GLY A 141 -1.54 -10.88 -7.91
N VAL A 142 -1.10 -10.12 -8.90
CA VAL A 142 0.30 -10.01 -9.32
C VAL A 142 0.65 -8.53 -9.40
N GLY A 143 1.89 -8.20 -9.09
CA GLY A 143 2.31 -6.81 -9.09
C GLY A 143 3.81 -6.65 -9.15
N ILE A 144 4.23 -5.40 -9.04
CA ILE A 144 5.63 -4.99 -8.95
C ILE A 144 5.77 -4.17 -7.66
N THR A 145 6.78 -4.51 -6.88
CA THR A 145 7.16 -3.77 -5.68
C THR A 145 8.51 -3.11 -5.90
N TYR A 146 8.55 -1.81 -5.69
CA TYR A 146 9.75 -1.01 -5.62
C TYR A 146 10.11 -0.79 -4.15
N VAL A 147 11.33 -1.14 -3.79
CA VAL A 147 11.87 -1.00 -2.43
C VAL A 147 13.09 -0.11 -2.46
N ASP A 148 13.10 0.96 -1.68
CA ASP A 148 14.28 1.77 -1.39
C ASP A 148 14.68 1.57 0.08
N THR A 149 15.84 0.98 0.29
CA THR A 149 16.33 0.63 1.61
C THR A 149 17.05 1.76 2.33
N ASN A 150 17.22 2.91 1.67
CA ASN A 150 18.03 4.05 2.15
C ASN A 150 19.47 3.67 2.55
N VAL A 151 19.97 2.52 2.09
CA VAL A 151 21.37 2.12 2.25
C VAL A 151 22.21 2.82 1.19
N GLN A 152 23.20 3.57 1.63
CA GLN A 152 24.10 4.30 0.73
C GLN A 152 24.94 3.32 -0.10
N THR A 153 24.92 3.50 -1.42
CA THR A 153 25.71 2.67 -2.37
C THR A 153 26.91 3.39 -2.95
N GLY A 154 27.06 4.70 -2.65
CA GLY A 154 28.16 5.51 -3.17
C GLY A 154 28.39 6.79 -2.38
N PRO A 155 29.43 7.56 -2.74
CA PRO A 155 29.71 8.83 -2.11
C PRO A 155 28.61 9.85 -2.39
N ALA A 156 28.37 10.75 -1.44
CA ALA A 156 27.47 11.86 -1.62
C ALA A 156 27.98 12.77 -2.74
N THR A 157 27.14 13.07 -3.73
CA THR A 157 27.42 14.06 -4.78
C THR A 157 26.61 15.30 -4.49
N GLY A 158 27.30 16.44 -4.32
CA GLY A 158 26.67 17.74 -4.11
C GLY A 158 26.67 18.57 -5.39
N SER A 159 25.56 19.22 -5.70
CA SER A 159 25.48 20.25 -6.72
C SER A 159 24.87 21.52 -6.11
N CYS A 160 25.44 22.66 -6.48
CA CYS A 160 24.91 23.95 -6.08
C CYS A 160 24.51 24.73 -7.34
N TRP A 161 23.37 25.41 -7.28
CA TRP A 161 22.90 26.26 -8.37
C TRP A 161 22.26 27.53 -7.79
N TYR A 162 22.15 28.54 -8.63
CA TYR A 162 21.42 29.76 -8.28
C TYR A 162 19.94 29.59 -8.65
N ASP A 163 19.09 29.65 -7.64
CA ASP A 163 17.64 29.62 -7.79
C ASP A 163 17.12 31.06 -7.78
N PRO A 164 16.26 31.48 -8.74
CA PRO A 164 15.75 32.85 -8.81
C PRO A 164 14.92 33.29 -7.59
N TRP A 165 14.33 32.34 -6.83
CA TRP A 165 13.47 32.58 -5.68
C TRP A 165 14.21 32.46 -4.35
N TRP A 166 15.18 31.53 -4.27
CA TRP A 166 15.83 31.14 -3.02
C TRP A 166 17.32 31.52 -2.97
N GLY A 167 17.86 32.09 -4.04
CA GLY A 167 19.27 32.44 -4.13
C GLY A 167 20.16 31.20 -4.38
N TYR A 168 21.32 31.16 -3.77
CA TYR A 168 22.27 30.06 -3.94
C TYR A 168 21.82 28.83 -3.13
N VAL A 169 21.38 27.78 -3.82
CA VAL A 169 20.88 26.54 -3.22
C VAL A 169 21.85 25.40 -3.51
N CYS A 170 22.17 24.61 -2.48
CA CYS A 170 22.97 23.39 -2.61
C CYS A 170 22.10 22.18 -2.27
N SER A 171 22.14 21.16 -3.11
CA SER A 171 21.53 19.86 -2.85
C SER A 171 22.62 18.79 -2.85
N SER A 172 22.57 17.90 -1.87
CA SER A 172 23.38 16.70 -1.84
C SER A 172 22.51 15.49 -2.16
N TYR A 173 22.92 14.70 -3.13
CA TYR A 173 22.30 13.43 -3.48
C TYR A 173 23.23 12.29 -3.05
N VAL A 174 22.68 11.35 -2.31
CA VAL A 174 23.36 10.10 -1.96
C VAL A 174 22.63 8.99 -2.67
N PRO A 175 23.29 8.24 -3.57
CA PRO A 175 22.64 7.09 -4.22
C PRO A 175 22.34 6.03 -3.18
N THR A 176 21.08 5.59 -3.14
CA THR A 176 20.59 4.52 -2.26
C THR A 176 20.39 3.22 -3.05
N LYS A 177 20.36 2.11 -2.33
CA LYS A 177 20.10 0.81 -2.93
C LYS A 177 18.60 0.64 -3.14
N THR A 178 18.20 0.48 -4.40
CA THR A 178 16.83 0.24 -4.82
C THR A 178 16.73 -1.11 -5.50
N GLU A 179 15.61 -1.81 -5.29
CA GLU A 179 15.28 -3.09 -5.93
C GLU A 179 13.85 -3.03 -6.48
N ASN A 180 13.63 -3.68 -7.61
CA ASN A 180 12.31 -3.83 -8.24
C ASN A 180 12.03 -5.30 -8.42
N ASP A 181 11.01 -5.80 -7.76
CA ASP A 181 10.71 -7.21 -7.76
C ASP A 181 9.24 -7.47 -8.05
N VAL A 182 8.98 -8.61 -8.68
CA VAL A 182 7.63 -9.10 -8.91
C VAL A 182 7.07 -9.64 -7.61
N ASN A 183 5.82 -9.29 -7.32
CA ASN A 183 5.10 -9.82 -6.18
C ASN A 183 3.85 -10.59 -6.62
N TYR A 184 3.48 -11.56 -5.79
CA TYR A 184 2.21 -12.30 -5.88
C TYR A 184 1.49 -12.11 -4.56
N SER A 185 0.17 -11.98 -4.62
CA SER A 185 -0.63 -11.82 -3.41
C SER A 185 -1.84 -12.72 -3.41
N ALA A 186 -2.22 -13.17 -2.23
CA ALA A 186 -3.51 -13.82 -1.99
C ALA A 186 -4.12 -13.23 -0.73
N GLY A 187 -5.43 -13.06 -0.72
CA GLY A 187 -6.13 -12.43 0.39
C GLY A 187 -7.53 -12.97 0.59
N VAL A 188 -8.00 -12.79 1.80
CA VAL A 188 -9.38 -13.07 2.20
C VAL A 188 -9.93 -11.88 2.95
N GLY A 189 -11.23 -11.64 2.85
CA GLY A 189 -11.80 -10.50 3.52
C GLY A 189 -13.32 -10.48 3.51
N VAL A 190 -13.84 -9.39 4.06
CA VAL A 190 -15.27 -9.10 4.08
C VAL A 190 -15.49 -7.68 3.58
N ARG A 191 -16.44 -7.55 2.69
CA ARG A 191 -16.93 -6.28 2.18
C ARG A 191 -18.26 -5.96 2.81
N TYR A 192 -18.48 -4.69 3.13
CA TYR A 192 -19.75 -4.14 3.59
C TYR A 192 -20.14 -2.95 2.72
N ASP A 193 -21.22 -3.08 1.94
CA ASP A 193 -21.79 -2.01 1.14
C ASP A 193 -22.77 -1.19 2.00
N LEU A 194 -22.36 0.02 2.42
CA LEU A 194 -23.19 0.92 3.24
C LEU A 194 -24.38 1.47 2.44
N ASN A 195 -24.16 1.77 1.17
CA ASN A 195 -25.16 2.23 0.23
C ASN A 195 -24.69 1.97 -1.22
N ARG A 196 -25.42 2.51 -2.20
CA ARG A 196 -25.08 2.31 -3.62
C ARG A 196 -23.76 2.94 -4.04
N GLN A 197 -23.27 3.94 -3.32
CA GLN A 197 -22.08 4.73 -3.67
C GLN A 197 -20.88 4.43 -2.77
N PHE A 198 -21.11 3.98 -1.53
CA PHE A 198 -20.07 3.79 -0.52
C PHE A 198 -20.04 2.38 0.01
N GLY A 199 -18.84 1.84 0.14
CA GLY A 199 -18.58 0.56 0.77
C GLY A 199 -17.29 0.60 1.60
N LEU A 200 -17.17 -0.36 2.49
CA LEU A 200 -15.97 -0.65 3.27
C LEU A 200 -15.56 -2.09 2.99
N GLN A 201 -14.27 -2.34 2.93
CA GLN A 201 -13.74 -3.68 2.72
C GLN A 201 -12.55 -3.90 3.65
N GLY A 202 -12.66 -4.90 4.54
CA GLY A 202 -11.56 -5.34 5.38
C GLY A 202 -10.95 -6.62 4.82
N SER A 203 -9.63 -6.70 4.72
CA SER A 203 -8.94 -7.90 4.23
C SER A 203 -7.63 -8.17 4.93
N TYR A 204 -7.30 -9.44 5.01
CA TYR A 204 -5.97 -9.95 5.32
C TYR A 204 -5.35 -10.47 4.02
N ASN A 205 -4.14 -10.03 3.72
CA ASN A 205 -3.45 -10.37 2.50
C ASN A 205 -2.05 -10.87 2.83
N LYS A 206 -1.64 -11.93 2.14
CA LYS A 206 -0.29 -12.45 2.17
C LYS A 206 0.37 -12.15 0.83
N THR A 207 1.54 -11.51 0.87
CA THR A 207 2.29 -11.11 -0.31
C THR A 207 3.65 -11.79 -0.31
N TRP A 208 3.97 -12.44 -1.40
CA TRP A 208 5.28 -13.06 -1.66
C TRP A 208 6.04 -12.18 -2.66
N ILE A 209 7.26 -11.80 -2.30
CA ILE A 209 8.12 -11.00 -3.16
C ILE A 209 9.30 -11.87 -3.58
N ASP A 210 9.50 -12.03 -4.89
CA ASP A 210 10.60 -12.82 -5.44
C ASP A 210 11.85 -11.96 -5.56
N PHE A 211 12.60 -11.85 -4.48
CA PHE A 211 13.92 -11.21 -4.51
C PHE A 211 14.92 -12.18 -5.15
N GLY A 212 15.29 -11.96 -6.40
CA GLY A 212 16.14 -12.85 -7.20
C GLY A 212 17.52 -13.22 -6.60
N LYS A 213 17.89 -12.65 -5.45
CA LYS A 213 19.12 -12.92 -4.70
C LYS A 213 18.90 -13.48 -3.30
N ALA A 214 17.64 -13.63 -2.87
CA ALA A 214 17.32 -14.20 -1.56
C ALA A 214 17.33 -15.72 -1.60
N SER A 215 17.79 -16.35 -0.54
CA SER A 215 17.77 -17.82 -0.41
C SER A 215 16.34 -18.37 -0.14
N SER A 216 15.38 -17.51 0.15
CA SER A 216 13.96 -17.82 0.37
C SER A 216 13.12 -16.65 -0.09
N THR A 217 11.93 -16.92 -0.60
CA THR A 217 10.93 -15.90 -0.93
C THR A 217 10.31 -15.40 0.38
N PRO A 218 10.63 -14.18 0.85
CA PRO A 218 10.00 -13.65 2.05
C PRO A 218 8.52 -13.41 1.82
N ASP A 219 7.73 -13.67 2.84
CA ASP A 219 6.31 -13.40 2.86
C ASP A 219 6.02 -12.23 3.81
N PHE A 220 5.08 -11.40 3.41
CA PHE A 220 4.63 -10.24 4.16
C PHE A 220 3.14 -10.32 4.38
N ASP A 221 2.76 -10.26 5.62
CA ASP A 221 1.37 -10.23 6.04
C ASP A 221 0.89 -8.79 6.15
N THR A 222 -0.27 -8.50 5.57
CA THR A 222 -0.85 -7.15 5.57
C THR A 222 -2.34 -7.17 5.88
N TRP A 223 -2.75 -6.26 6.73
CA TRP A 223 -4.14 -5.93 6.97
C TRP A 223 -4.51 -4.70 6.17
N ARG A 224 -5.64 -4.74 5.49
CA ARG A 224 -6.08 -3.64 4.64
C ARG A 224 -7.54 -3.29 4.94
N LEU A 225 -7.79 -1.98 5.07
CA LEU A 225 -9.11 -1.41 5.13
C LEU A 225 -9.28 -0.48 3.93
N ASP A 226 -10.18 -0.83 3.02
CA ASP A 226 -10.47 -0.08 1.81
C ASP A 226 -11.77 0.73 2.01
N PHE A 227 -11.70 2.02 1.75
CA PHE A 227 -12.86 2.87 1.55
C PHE A 227 -13.20 2.86 0.06
N ILE A 228 -14.42 2.46 -0.28
CA ILE A 228 -14.85 2.22 -1.66
C ILE A 228 -15.88 3.26 -2.06
N PHE A 229 -15.64 3.86 -3.20
CA PHE A 229 -16.54 4.82 -3.85
C PHE A 229 -16.96 4.25 -5.19
N ARG A 230 -18.23 3.92 -5.35
CA ARG A 230 -18.79 3.38 -6.59
C ARG A 230 -19.30 4.51 -7.48
N MET A 231 -18.96 4.42 -8.78
CA MET A 231 -19.34 5.36 -9.84
C MET A 231 -20.28 4.71 -10.83
#